data_4459849e0cd3441cf0c12419651a91a9
#
_entry.id   4459849e0cd3441cf0c12419651a91a9
#
_cell.length_a   1.000
_cell.length_b   1.000
_cell.length_c   1.000
_cell.angle_alpha   90.00
_cell.angle_beta   90.00
_cell.angle_gamma   90.00
#
_symmetry.space_group_name_H-M   'P 1'
#
loop_
_entity.id
_entity.type
_entity.pdbx_description
1 polymer ?
#
loop_
_entity_poly.entity_id
_entity_poly.type
_entity_poly.pdbx_seq_one_letter_code
_entity_poly.pdbx_strand_id
1 'polypeptide(L)'
;MIDRKAFWISSAFVAAMLAGALWRVTQLADWTQLPRHGASSAPLWLTSSVWLLVAPGSVAIFMLSLTMQAGMVDASDEALRPWKKWGGSYLVAISAIMTLLQAFIIAGSLGLLAPIAPVLFLRGMFIVSGLLLAVMSNGVPKLPWLPSRFTPVAADPDQGARSLRVQGWLGVLFELGAIVTGLLPLGMMQPAIASMAIAGAVVWGISRFGHKHNQVR
;
A
#
# COMPACT_ATOMS: atom_id res chain seq x y z
N MET A 1 -7.69 -13.65 -1.65
CA MET A 1 -6.58 -14.46 -1.12
C MET A 1 -6.15 -13.97 0.26
N ILE A 2 -7.00 -14.04 1.25
CA ILE A 2 -6.73 -13.54 2.61
C ILE A 2 -7.03 -14.65 3.61
N ASP A 3 -6.16 -14.84 4.60
CA ASP A 3 -6.44 -15.66 5.78
C ASP A 3 -7.55 -15.01 6.62
N ARG A 4 -8.45 -15.82 7.19
CA ARG A 4 -9.60 -15.34 7.97
C ARG A 4 -9.18 -14.47 9.17
N LYS A 5 -8.08 -14.83 9.85
CA LYS A 5 -7.55 -14.04 10.97
C LYS A 5 -7.07 -12.67 10.49
N ALA A 6 -6.28 -12.63 9.41
CA ALA A 6 -5.78 -11.39 8.84
C ALA A 6 -6.92 -10.48 8.36
N PHE A 7 -7.99 -11.05 7.79
CA PHE A 7 -9.19 -10.30 7.40
C PHE A 7 -9.82 -9.59 8.62
N TRP A 8 -10.07 -10.29 9.71
CA TRP A 8 -10.66 -9.70 10.90
C TRP A 8 -9.76 -8.67 11.57
N ILE A 9 -8.45 -8.93 11.66
CA ILE A 9 -7.47 -7.98 12.19
C ILE A 9 -7.49 -6.68 11.36
N SER A 10 -7.43 -6.79 10.04
CA SER A 10 -7.44 -5.61 9.15
C SER A 10 -8.78 -4.89 9.17
N SER A 11 -9.90 -5.61 9.29
CA SER A 11 -11.22 -5.00 9.48
C SER A 11 -11.30 -4.21 10.79
N ALA A 12 -10.69 -4.71 11.88
CA ALA A 12 -10.60 -3.97 13.12
C ALA A 12 -9.77 -2.69 12.98
N PHE A 13 -8.65 -2.74 12.25
CA PHE A 13 -7.87 -1.53 11.92
C PHE A 13 -8.70 -0.51 11.11
N VAL A 14 -9.42 -0.96 10.08
CA VAL A 14 -10.29 -0.08 9.27
C VAL A 14 -11.37 0.54 10.15
N ALA A 15 -12.03 -0.24 11.02
CA ALA A 15 -13.05 0.28 11.92
C ALA A 15 -12.47 1.31 12.90
N ALA A 16 -11.29 1.05 13.48
CA ALA A 16 -10.61 1.98 14.36
C ALA A 16 -10.22 3.29 13.63
N MET A 17 -9.71 3.17 12.41
CA MET A 17 -9.39 4.32 11.57
C MET A 17 -10.63 5.15 11.23
N LEU A 18 -11.75 4.52 10.87
CA LEU A 18 -13.01 5.21 10.59
C LEU A 18 -13.56 5.90 11.84
N ALA A 19 -13.53 5.23 12.98
CA ALA A 19 -13.96 5.82 14.25
C ALA A 19 -13.11 7.04 14.62
N GLY A 20 -11.78 6.95 14.47
CA GLY A 20 -10.88 8.09 14.68
C GLY A 20 -11.11 9.24 13.71
N ALA A 21 -11.37 8.93 12.42
CA ALA A 21 -11.71 9.93 11.42
C ALA A 21 -13.02 10.65 11.76
N LEU A 22 -14.08 9.90 12.06
CA LEU A 22 -15.38 10.45 12.45
C LEU A 22 -15.26 11.32 13.70
N TRP A 23 -14.63 10.79 14.75
CA TRP A 23 -14.39 11.55 15.99
C TRP A 23 -13.67 12.86 15.71
N ARG A 24 -12.65 12.85 14.83
CA ARG A 24 -11.92 14.08 14.51
C ARG A 24 -12.75 15.06 13.70
N VAL A 25 -13.49 14.59 12.70
CA VAL A 25 -14.35 15.42 11.85
C VAL A 25 -15.43 16.13 12.67
N THR A 26 -16.03 15.44 13.67
CA THR A 26 -17.05 16.07 14.53
C THR A 26 -16.51 17.21 15.39
N GLN A 27 -15.20 17.31 15.56
CA GLN A 27 -14.55 18.39 16.31
C GLN A 27 -14.06 19.55 15.44
N LEU A 28 -14.19 19.47 14.13
CA LEU A 28 -13.76 20.50 13.21
C LEU A 28 -14.86 21.57 13.07
N ALA A 29 -14.46 22.85 13.19
CA ALA A 29 -15.35 23.96 12.86
C ALA A 29 -15.63 24.03 11.36
N ASP A 30 -14.62 23.72 10.55
CA ASP A 30 -14.73 23.49 9.11
C ASP A 30 -14.31 22.04 8.81
N TRP A 31 -15.27 21.21 8.43
CA TRP A 31 -15.07 19.81 8.15
C TRP A 31 -14.21 19.55 6.89
N THR A 32 -13.94 20.56 6.10
CA THR A 32 -13.12 20.43 4.87
C THR A 32 -11.64 20.55 5.14
N GLN A 33 -11.24 21.16 6.25
CA GLN A 33 -9.83 21.44 6.56
C GLN A 33 -9.46 21.04 7.99
N LEU A 34 -8.29 20.39 8.09
CA LEU A 34 -7.65 20.15 9.37
C LEU A 34 -6.99 21.42 9.91
N PRO A 35 -7.11 21.74 11.21
CA PRO A 35 -6.46 22.89 11.81
C PRO A 35 -4.96 22.88 11.58
N ARG A 36 -4.42 24.06 11.29
CA ARG A 36 -2.98 24.29 11.19
C ARG A 36 -2.45 24.79 12.53
N HIS A 37 -1.58 24.04 13.12
CA HIS A 37 -0.89 24.46 14.34
C HIS A 37 0.54 24.90 13.98
N GLY A 38 0.85 26.17 14.26
CA GLY A 38 2.15 26.79 13.98
C GLY A 38 2.25 27.40 12.56
N ALA A 39 3.37 28.11 12.33
CA ALA A 39 3.69 28.73 11.03
C ALA A 39 4.14 27.66 10.02
N SER A 40 3.31 26.67 9.73
CA SER A 40 3.67 25.65 8.77
C SER A 40 3.41 26.14 7.36
N SER A 41 4.44 26.15 6.54
CA SER A 41 4.37 26.29 5.07
C SER A 41 3.79 25.04 4.39
N ALA A 42 3.07 24.19 5.14
CA ALA A 42 2.47 22.99 4.60
C ALA A 42 1.46 23.35 3.49
N PRO A 43 1.56 22.75 2.32
CA PRO A 43 0.64 23.02 1.23
C PRO A 43 -0.81 22.68 1.63
N LEU A 44 -1.78 23.44 1.09
CA LEU A 44 -3.21 23.32 1.41
C LEU A 44 -3.75 21.88 1.27
N TRP A 45 -3.26 21.12 0.31
CA TRP A 45 -3.69 19.74 0.11
C TRP A 45 -3.35 18.81 1.27
N LEU A 46 -2.26 19.06 2.01
CA LEU A 46 -1.89 18.28 3.20
C LEU A 46 -2.79 18.57 4.41
N THR A 47 -3.51 19.68 4.40
CA THR A 47 -4.44 20.06 5.47
C THR A 47 -5.89 19.67 5.20
N SER A 48 -6.16 19.00 4.08
CA SER A 48 -7.50 18.51 3.77
C SER A 48 -7.92 17.36 4.69
N SER A 49 -9.14 17.42 5.20
CA SER A 49 -9.75 16.34 5.99
C SER A 49 -9.92 15.03 5.20
N VAL A 50 -9.86 15.09 3.87
CA VAL A 50 -9.88 13.91 2.99
C VAL A 50 -8.81 12.89 3.39
N TRP A 51 -7.66 13.34 3.91
CA TRP A 51 -6.60 12.46 4.38
C TRP A 51 -7.03 11.53 5.51
N LEU A 52 -8.02 11.92 6.30
CA LEU A 52 -8.59 11.04 7.33
C LEU A 52 -9.32 9.83 6.73
N LEU A 53 -9.79 9.92 5.49
CA LEU A 53 -10.48 8.84 4.77
C LEU A 53 -9.56 8.06 3.83
N VAL A 54 -8.42 8.64 3.44
CA VAL A 54 -7.47 7.99 2.52
C VAL A 54 -6.91 6.69 3.12
N ALA A 55 -6.51 6.71 4.39
CA ALA A 55 -5.95 5.53 5.04
C ALA A 55 -6.94 4.36 5.13
N PRO A 56 -8.14 4.51 5.73
CA PRO A 56 -9.11 3.42 5.80
C PRO A 56 -9.61 3.00 4.41
N GLY A 57 -9.79 3.96 3.49
CA GLY A 57 -10.20 3.69 2.11
C GLY A 57 -9.18 2.85 1.35
N SER A 58 -7.90 3.17 1.47
CA SER A 58 -6.83 2.42 0.83
C SER A 58 -6.76 0.98 1.32
N VAL A 59 -6.88 0.75 2.63
CA VAL A 59 -6.92 -0.60 3.21
C VAL A 59 -8.16 -1.36 2.75
N ALA A 60 -9.34 -0.72 2.74
CA ALA A 60 -10.58 -1.35 2.28
C ALA A 60 -10.51 -1.75 0.79
N ILE A 61 -9.98 -0.88 -0.07
CA ILE A 61 -9.78 -1.17 -1.51
C ILE A 61 -8.80 -2.35 -1.67
N PHE A 62 -7.72 -2.37 -0.89
CA PHE A 62 -6.75 -3.44 -0.95
C PHE A 62 -7.34 -4.78 -0.48
N MET A 63 -8.14 -4.78 0.61
CA MET A 63 -8.89 -5.96 1.07
C MET A 63 -9.84 -6.48 -0.02
N LEU A 64 -10.59 -5.59 -0.67
CA LEU A 64 -11.49 -5.94 -1.75
C LEU A 64 -10.72 -6.54 -2.93
N SER A 65 -9.61 -5.93 -3.33
CA SER A 65 -8.74 -6.43 -4.41
C SER A 65 -8.25 -7.86 -4.15
N LEU A 66 -7.76 -8.14 -2.93
CA LEU A 66 -7.29 -9.47 -2.57
C LEU A 66 -8.43 -10.52 -2.54
N THR A 67 -9.63 -10.12 -2.11
CA THR A 67 -10.80 -11.02 -2.12
C THR A 67 -11.27 -11.32 -3.53
N MET A 68 -11.33 -10.30 -4.39
CA MET A 68 -11.69 -10.49 -5.81
C MET A 68 -10.69 -11.40 -6.53
N GLN A 69 -9.39 -11.21 -6.31
CA GLN A 69 -8.35 -12.06 -6.89
C GLN A 69 -8.51 -13.53 -6.49
N ALA A 70 -8.96 -13.82 -5.26
CA ALA A 70 -9.22 -15.18 -4.82
C ALA A 70 -10.33 -15.87 -5.65
N GLY A 71 -11.37 -15.11 -6.04
CA GLY A 71 -12.44 -15.61 -6.90
C GLY A 71 -12.05 -15.81 -8.37
N MET A 72 -10.93 -15.22 -8.79
CA MET A 72 -10.43 -15.29 -10.16
C MET A 72 -9.47 -16.46 -10.42
N VAL A 73 -9.06 -17.17 -9.38
CA VAL A 73 -8.11 -18.28 -9.48
C VAL A 73 -8.86 -19.60 -9.34
N ASP A 74 -8.59 -20.52 -10.27
CA ASP A 74 -9.11 -21.88 -10.21
C ASP A 74 -8.06 -22.81 -9.61
N ALA A 75 -8.02 -22.86 -8.28
CA ALA A 75 -7.07 -23.67 -7.54
C ALA A 75 -7.68 -24.23 -6.27
N SER A 76 -7.18 -25.37 -5.83
CA SER A 76 -7.57 -25.99 -4.56
C SER A 76 -7.18 -25.10 -3.37
N ASP A 77 -7.89 -25.24 -2.25
CA ASP A 77 -7.60 -24.50 -1.03
C ASP A 77 -6.17 -24.73 -0.53
N GLU A 78 -5.62 -25.89 -0.78
CA GLU A 78 -4.22 -26.25 -0.42
C GLU A 78 -3.22 -25.46 -1.26
N ALA A 79 -3.42 -25.37 -2.57
CA ALA A 79 -2.58 -24.56 -3.46
C ALA A 79 -2.68 -23.05 -3.16
N LEU A 80 -3.83 -22.59 -2.68
CA LEU A 80 -4.06 -21.20 -2.27
C LEU A 80 -3.45 -20.86 -0.89
N ARG A 81 -3.12 -21.85 -0.07
CA ARG A 81 -2.67 -21.64 1.31
C ARG A 81 -1.45 -20.73 1.45
N PRO A 82 -0.37 -20.87 0.65
CA PRO A 82 0.77 -19.95 0.70
C PRO A 82 0.38 -18.51 0.36
N TRP A 83 -0.48 -18.35 -0.65
CA TRP A 83 -0.99 -17.04 -1.05
C TRP A 83 -1.89 -16.39 0.00
N LYS A 84 -2.75 -17.17 0.66
CA LYS A 84 -3.60 -16.68 1.76
C LYS A 84 -2.73 -16.19 2.92
N LYS A 85 -1.69 -16.94 3.28
CA LYS A 85 -0.76 -16.57 4.35
C LYS A 85 0.02 -15.31 4.00
N TRP A 86 0.60 -15.24 2.80
CA TRP A 86 1.36 -14.08 2.34
C TRP A 86 0.47 -12.84 2.22
N GLY A 87 -0.66 -12.94 1.52
CA GLY A 87 -1.60 -11.83 1.32
C GLY A 87 -2.19 -11.34 2.64
N GLY A 88 -2.47 -12.25 3.58
CA GLY A 88 -2.91 -11.90 4.93
C GLY A 88 -1.86 -11.11 5.71
N SER A 89 -0.60 -11.55 5.70
CA SER A 89 0.49 -10.84 6.36
C SER A 89 0.74 -9.47 5.74
N TYR A 90 0.68 -9.38 4.41
CA TYR A 90 0.82 -8.12 3.68
C TYR A 90 -0.29 -7.13 4.01
N LEU A 91 -1.53 -7.62 4.07
CA LEU A 91 -2.67 -6.80 4.42
C LEU A 91 -2.58 -6.27 5.86
N VAL A 92 -2.19 -7.10 6.83
CA VAL A 92 -2.01 -6.66 8.23
C VAL A 92 -0.91 -5.61 8.33
N ALA A 93 0.21 -5.81 7.63
CA ALA A 93 1.32 -4.86 7.60
C ALA A 93 0.88 -3.49 7.04
N ILE A 94 0.19 -3.47 5.89
CA ILE A 94 -0.34 -2.22 5.32
C ILE A 94 -1.36 -1.58 6.26
N SER A 95 -2.25 -2.37 6.88
CA SER A 95 -3.25 -1.84 7.82
C SER A 95 -2.58 -1.16 9.01
N ALA A 96 -1.54 -1.76 9.58
CA ALA A 96 -0.79 -1.16 10.67
C ALA A 96 -0.09 0.15 10.26
N ILE A 97 0.57 0.17 9.11
CA ILE A 97 1.23 1.36 8.57
C ILE A 97 0.21 2.50 8.37
N MET A 98 -0.92 2.20 7.74
CA MET A 98 -1.96 3.21 7.46
C MET A 98 -2.62 3.72 8.76
N THR A 99 -2.77 2.85 9.77
CA THR A 99 -3.27 3.27 11.09
C THR A 99 -2.30 4.22 11.79
N LEU A 100 -0.99 3.93 11.75
CA LEU A 100 0.03 4.83 12.28
C LEU A 100 0.04 6.17 11.56
N LEU A 101 -0.06 6.16 10.22
CA LEU A 101 -0.15 7.37 9.42
C LEU A 101 -1.35 8.22 9.82
N GLN A 102 -2.52 7.61 9.96
CA GLN A 102 -3.73 8.32 10.35
C GLN A 102 -3.65 8.86 11.79
N ALA A 103 -3.17 8.06 12.74
CA ALA A 103 -2.97 8.51 14.11
C ALA A 103 -2.06 9.73 14.17
N PHE A 104 -1.01 9.75 13.34
CA PHE A 104 -0.12 10.89 13.22
C PHE A 104 -0.81 12.13 12.62
N ILE A 105 -1.62 11.98 11.58
CA ILE A 105 -2.41 13.07 11.00
C ILE A 105 -3.35 13.66 12.04
N ILE A 106 -4.04 12.81 12.81
CA ILE A 106 -4.92 13.24 13.90
C ILE A 106 -4.13 13.99 14.98
N ALA A 107 -3.02 13.44 15.47
CA ALA A 107 -2.19 14.06 16.49
C ALA A 107 -1.63 15.43 16.02
N GLY A 108 -1.21 15.52 14.76
CA GLY A 108 -0.78 16.77 14.14
C GLY A 108 -1.91 17.82 14.10
N SER A 109 -3.13 17.38 13.74
CA SER A 109 -4.30 18.26 13.69
C SER A 109 -4.79 18.72 15.07
N LEU A 110 -4.37 18.05 16.14
CA LEU A 110 -4.62 18.42 17.53
C LEU A 110 -3.52 19.32 18.14
N GLY A 111 -2.45 19.59 17.38
CA GLY A 111 -1.30 20.34 17.88
C GLY A 111 -0.44 19.57 18.87
N LEU A 112 -0.56 18.25 18.94
CA LEU A 112 0.20 17.41 19.88
C LEU A 112 1.64 17.14 19.44
N LEU A 113 2.00 17.54 18.21
CA LEU A 113 3.31 17.27 17.62
C LEU A 113 4.20 18.49 17.63
N ALA A 114 5.47 18.32 17.97
CA ALA A 114 6.49 19.36 17.82
C ALA A 114 6.65 19.77 16.34
N PRO A 115 7.06 21.00 16.03
CA PRO A 115 7.14 21.49 14.63
C PRO A 115 7.98 20.64 13.68
N ILE A 116 9.03 19.99 14.18
CA ILE A 116 9.89 19.10 13.37
C ILE A 116 9.35 17.66 13.25
N ALA A 117 8.43 17.28 14.12
CA ALA A 117 7.90 15.92 14.16
C ALA A 117 7.26 15.45 12.84
N PRO A 118 6.52 16.29 12.08
CA PRO A 118 5.96 15.89 10.79
C PRO A 118 7.01 15.40 9.79
N VAL A 119 8.16 16.06 9.73
CA VAL A 119 9.26 15.71 8.82
C VAL A 119 9.91 14.40 9.22
N LEU A 120 10.23 14.26 10.50
CA LEU A 120 10.86 13.03 11.03
C LEU A 120 9.92 11.84 10.89
N PHE A 121 8.63 12.05 11.16
CA PHE A 121 7.64 11.01 11.01
C PHE A 121 7.49 10.57 9.54
N LEU A 122 7.36 11.51 8.61
CA LEU A 122 7.24 11.19 7.19
C LEU A 122 8.45 10.39 6.70
N ARG A 123 9.64 10.79 7.07
CA ARG A 123 10.88 10.04 6.79
C ARG A 123 10.85 8.64 7.39
N GLY A 124 10.52 8.55 8.67
CA GLY A 124 10.39 7.27 9.37
C GLY A 124 9.38 6.34 8.71
N MET A 125 8.24 6.87 8.28
CA MET A 125 7.21 6.11 7.56
C MET A 125 7.73 5.57 6.22
N PHE A 126 8.45 6.36 5.43
CA PHE A 126 9.05 5.89 4.18
C PHE A 126 10.08 4.79 4.42
N ILE A 127 10.92 4.93 5.43
CA ILE A 127 11.94 3.94 5.75
C ILE A 127 11.31 2.66 6.29
N VAL A 128 10.44 2.75 7.29
CA VAL A 128 9.84 1.58 7.94
C VAL A 128 8.90 0.84 6.99
N SER A 129 8.04 1.57 6.24
CA SER A 129 7.17 0.95 5.26
C SER A 129 7.97 0.31 4.12
N GLY A 130 9.00 1.01 3.61
CA GLY A 130 9.87 0.47 2.58
C GLY A 130 10.56 -0.81 3.03
N LEU A 131 11.15 -0.86 4.23
CA LEU A 131 11.76 -2.07 4.77
C LEU A 131 10.76 -3.22 4.92
N LEU A 132 9.59 -2.95 5.52
CA LEU A 132 8.58 -3.97 5.76
C LEU A 132 8.05 -4.54 4.44
N LEU A 133 7.71 -3.66 3.50
CA LEU A 133 7.18 -4.07 2.21
C LEU A 133 8.24 -4.74 1.34
N ALA A 134 9.52 -4.34 1.41
CA ALA A 134 10.61 -5.02 0.72
C ALA A 134 10.79 -6.48 1.18
N VAL A 135 10.70 -6.72 2.49
CA VAL A 135 10.70 -8.08 3.04
C VAL A 135 9.52 -8.89 2.51
N MET A 136 8.32 -8.28 2.43
CA MET A 136 7.13 -8.92 1.91
C MET A 136 7.25 -9.20 0.41
N SER A 137 7.72 -8.25 -0.39
CA SER A 137 7.91 -8.39 -1.84
C SER A 137 8.93 -9.46 -2.19
N ASN A 138 9.98 -9.64 -1.37
CA ASN A 138 10.94 -10.74 -1.49
C ASN A 138 10.31 -12.13 -1.28
N GLY A 139 9.13 -12.20 -0.69
CA GLY A 139 8.35 -13.43 -0.55
C GLY A 139 7.63 -13.84 -1.84
N VAL A 140 7.30 -12.91 -2.72
CA VAL A 140 6.51 -13.16 -3.94
C VAL A 140 7.12 -14.22 -4.87
N PRO A 141 8.44 -14.21 -5.15
CA PRO A 141 9.06 -15.23 -6.00
C PRO A 141 8.99 -16.67 -5.46
N LYS A 142 8.67 -16.81 -4.17
CA LYS A 142 8.59 -18.13 -3.50
C LYS A 142 7.16 -18.68 -3.50
N LEU A 143 6.20 -17.89 -3.99
CA LEU A 143 4.81 -18.32 -4.08
C LEU A 143 4.62 -19.23 -5.30
N PRO A 144 3.77 -20.26 -5.21
CA PRO A 144 3.43 -21.08 -6.36
C PRO A 144 2.68 -20.24 -7.39
N TRP A 145 3.03 -20.39 -8.67
CA TRP A 145 2.24 -19.77 -9.72
C TRP A 145 0.86 -20.46 -9.80
N LEU A 146 -0.20 -19.66 -9.91
CA LEU A 146 -1.56 -20.16 -10.01
C LEU A 146 -2.20 -19.63 -11.29
N PRO A 147 -2.77 -20.50 -12.13
CA PRO A 147 -3.49 -20.05 -13.32
C PRO A 147 -4.73 -19.23 -12.92
N SER A 148 -4.97 -18.14 -13.63
CA SER A 148 -6.20 -17.37 -13.50
C SER A 148 -7.28 -18.00 -14.39
N ARG A 149 -8.55 -17.92 -13.98
CA ARG A 149 -9.70 -18.33 -14.81
C ARG A 149 -9.76 -17.59 -16.15
N PHE A 150 -9.09 -16.45 -16.24
CA PHE A 150 -9.06 -15.62 -17.45
C PHE A 150 -7.76 -15.81 -18.27
N THR A 151 -6.81 -16.63 -17.81
CA THR A 151 -5.65 -17.01 -18.60
C THR A 151 -5.95 -18.31 -19.33
N PRO A 152 -5.63 -18.41 -20.64
CA PRO A 152 -5.76 -19.66 -21.36
C PRO A 152 -5.04 -20.79 -20.63
N VAL A 153 -5.60 -21.98 -20.63
CA VAL A 153 -5.06 -23.21 -20.01
C VAL A 153 -3.63 -23.54 -20.49
N ALA A 154 -3.21 -22.93 -21.58
CA ALA A 154 -1.87 -23.09 -22.18
C ALA A 154 -0.78 -22.15 -21.61
N ALA A 155 -1.04 -21.41 -20.53
CA ALA A 155 0.00 -20.56 -19.92
C ALA A 155 1.08 -21.46 -19.28
N ASP A 156 2.28 -21.41 -19.87
CA ASP A 156 3.45 -22.14 -19.42
C ASP A 156 3.74 -21.83 -17.93
N PRO A 157 3.78 -22.85 -17.03
CA PRO A 157 4.08 -22.66 -15.61
C PRO A 157 5.42 -21.96 -15.39
N ASP A 158 6.42 -22.21 -16.24
CA ASP A 158 7.73 -21.57 -16.15
C ASP A 158 7.67 -20.08 -16.45
N GLN A 159 6.83 -19.66 -17.39
CA GLN A 159 6.59 -18.27 -17.70
C GLN A 159 5.88 -17.57 -16.53
N GLY A 160 4.91 -18.23 -15.89
CA GLY A 160 4.25 -17.75 -14.69
C GLY A 160 5.22 -17.57 -13.52
N ALA A 161 6.11 -18.53 -13.28
CA ALA A 161 7.13 -18.45 -12.24
C ALA A 161 8.16 -17.32 -12.51
N ARG A 162 8.53 -17.11 -13.79
CA ARG A 162 9.39 -15.98 -14.18
C ARG A 162 8.70 -14.63 -13.91
N SER A 163 7.41 -14.52 -14.23
CA SER A 163 6.62 -13.30 -13.95
C SER A 163 6.59 -12.98 -12.46
N LEU A 164 6.35 -13.97 -11.59
CA LEU A 164 6.38 -13.76 -10.14
C LEU A 164 7.77 -13.32 -9.64
N ARG A 165 8.84 -13.85 -10.20
CA ARG A 165 10.21 -13.42 -9.87
C ARG A 165 10.44 -11.96 -10.24
N VAL A 166 10.04 -11.58 -11.45
CA VAL A 166 10.16 -10.18 -11.92
C VAL A 166 9.33 -9.25 -11.03
N GLN A 167 8.08 -9.61 -10.73
CA GLN A 167 7.22 -8.81 -9.85
C GLN A 167 7.81 -8.65 -8.44
N GLY A 168 8.35 -9.72 -7.86
CA GLY A 168 9.01 -9.65 -6.57
C GLY A 168 10.23 -8.73 -6.57
N TRP A 169 11.09 -8.84 -7.58
CA TRP A 169 12.26 -7.96 -7.72
C TRP A 169 11.86 -6.50 -7.94
N LEU A 170 10.87 -6.23 -8.79
CA LEU A 170 10.36 -4.88 -9.01
C LEU A 170 9.76 -4.31 -7.72
N GLY A 171 9.04 -5.12 -6.94
CA GLY A 171 8.54 -4.73 -5.64
C GLY A 171 9.68 -4.32 -4.70
N VAL A 172 10.71 -5.16 -4.55
CA VAL A 172 11.88 -4.84 -3.71
C VAL A 172 12.58 -3.57 -4.16
N LEU A 173 12.79 -3.38 -5.47
CA LEU A 173 13.42 -2.16 -6.00
C LEU A 173 12.57 -0.91 -5.71
N PHE A 174 11.25 -1.01 -5.84
CA PHE A 174 10.34 0.08 -5.53
C PHE A 174 10.41 0.46 -4.05
N GLU A 175 10.41 -0.52 -3.17
CA GLU A 175 10.48 -0.29 -1.72
C GLU A 175 11.85 0.23 -1.27
N LEU A 176 12.94 -0.18 -1.92
CA LEU A 176 14.26 0.43 -1.72
C LEU A 176 14.26 1.91 -2.15
N GLY A 177 13.56 2.22 -3.24
CA GLY A 177 13.32 3.61 -3.65
C GLY A 177 12.58 4.41 -2.57
N ALA A 178 11.59 3.83 -1.90
CA ALA A 178 10.90 4.48 -0.77
C ALA A 178 11.85 4.75 0.40
N ILE A 179 12.72 3.79 0.76
CA ILE A 179 13.73 3.98 1.80
C ILE A 179 14.67 5.15 1.44
N VAL A 180 15.19 5.15 0.21
CA VAL A 180 16.06 6.24 -0.27
C VAL A 180 15.32 7.58 -0.22
N THR A 181 14.05 7.63 -0.62
CA THR A 181 13.21 8.84 -0.56
C THR A 181 13.11 9.36 0.88
N GLY A 182 12.95 8.47 1.87
CA GLY A 182 12.93 8.85 3.29
C GLY A 182 14.25 9.44 3.80
N LEU A 183 15.37 9.13 3.15
CA LEU A 183 16.70 9.66 3.49
C LEU A 183 17.02 10.98 2.79
N LEU A 184 16.29 11.35 1.72
CA LEU A 184 16.56 12.56 0.95
C LEU A 184 16.22 13.84 1.72
N PRO A 185 16.87 14.98 1.39
CA PRO A 185 16.43 16.30 1.84
C PRO A 185 14.96 16.58 1.43
N LEU A 186 14.24 17.35 2.24
CA LEU A 186 12.81 17.63 2.03
C LEU A 186 12.48 18.14 0.61
N GLY A 187 13.32 19.04 0.08
CA GLY A 187 13.13 19.58 -1.27
C GLY A 187 13.23 18.54 -2.39
N MET A 188 13.88 17.41 -2.13
CA MET A 188 14.02 16.31 -3.09
C MET A 188 12.98 15.20 -2.89
N MET A 189 12.27 15.18 -1.78
CA MET A 189 11.28 14.13 -1.50
C MET A 189 10.09 14.18 -2.46
N GLN A 190 9.57 15.37 -2.77
CA GLN A 190 8.43 15.52 -3.69
C GLN A 190 8.74 15.01 -5.11
N PRO A 191 9.83 15.46 -5.78
CA PRO A 191 10.17 14.91 -7.10
C PRO A 191 10.52 13.42 -7.04
N ALA A 192 11.10 12.91 -5.94
CA ALA A 192 11.36 11.49 -5.78
C ALA A 192 10.06 10.67 -5.71
N ILE A 193 9.08 11.10 -4.92
CA ILE A 193 7.75 10.47 -4.83
C ILE A 193 7.06 10.47 -6.20
N ALA A 194 7.07 11.61 -6.90
CA ALA A 194 6.49 11.71 -8.24
C ALA A 194 7.17 10.76 -9.23
N SER A 195 8.50 10.69 -9.22
CA SER A 195 9.27 9.79 -10.07
C SER A 195 8.96 8.32 -9.78
N MET A 196 8.82 7.94 -8.52
CA MET A 196 8.42 6.59 -8.12
C MET A 196 6.99 6.25 -8.60
N ALA A 197 6.04 7.18 -8.45
CA ALA A 197 4.67 6.97 -8.92
C ALA A 197 4.62 6.77 -10.45
N ILE A 198 5.38 7.57 -11.21
CA ILE A 198 5.50 7.44 -12.67
C ILE A 198 6.14 6.10 -13.03
N ALA A 199 7.27 5.74 -12.39
CA ALA A 199 7.95 4.48 -12.64
C ALA A 199 7.02 3.28 -12.35
N GLY A 200 6.29 3.31 -11.23
CA GLY A 200 5.30 2.30 -10.88
C GLY A 200 4.19 2.17 -11.93
N ALA A 201 3.65 3.29 -12.41
CA ALA A 201 2.62 3.30 -13.45
C ALA A 201 3.14 2.75 -14.79
N VAL A 202 4.37 3.11 -15.19
CA VAL A 202 5.03 2.61 -16.41
C VAL A 202 5.25 1.10 -16.32
N VAL A 203 5.82 0.60 -15.22
CA VAL A 203 6.05 -0.83 -15.00
C VAL A 203 4.73 -1.60 -15.00
N TRP A 204 3.70 -1.07 -14.34
CA TRP A 204 2.37 -1.66 -14.34
C TRP A 204 1.76 -1.68 -15.76
N GLY A 205 1.89 -0.60 -16.51
CA GLY A 205 1.46 -0.51 -17.90
C GLY A 205 2.16 -1.56 -18.77
N ILE A 206 3.49 -1.63 -18.74
CA ILE A 206 4.27 -2.60 -19.53
C ILE A 206 3.88 -4.04 -19.16
N SER A 207 3.69 -4.35 -17.88
CA SER A 207 3.29 -5.69 -17.44
C SER A 207 1.91 -6.10 -17.96
N ARG A 208 0.99 -5.14 -18.13
CA ARG A 208 -0.36 -5.41 -18.67
C ARG A 208 -0.42 -5.48 -20.19
N PHE A 209 0.32 -4.63 -20.88
CA PHE A 209 0.23 -4.53 -22.35
C PHE A 209 1.27 -5.40 -23.07
N GLY A 210 2.40 -5.73 -22.44
CA GLY A 210 3.40 -6.63 -23.00
C GLY A 210 2.90 -8.06 -23.26
N HIS A 211 1.87 -8.51 -22.54
CA HIS A 211 1.25 -9.83 -22.75
C HIS A 211 0.41 -9.94 -24.03
N LYS A 212 -0.10 -8.83 -24.58
CA LYS A 212 -0.94 -8.89 -25.79
C LYS A 212 -0.15 -9.11 -27.08
N HIS A 213 1.14 -8.74 -27.12
CA HIS A 213 1.94 -8.85 -28.35
C HIS A 213 2.53 -10.23 -28.61
N ASN A 214 2.66 -11.08 -27.60
CA ASN A 214 3.20 -12.45 -27.75
C ASN A 214 2.12 -13.50 -28.07
N GLN A 215 0.85 -13.13 -28.16
CA GLN A 215 -0.24 -14.08 -28.53
C GLN A 215 -0.56 -14.08 -30.05
N VAL A 216 0.13 -13.27 -30.85
CA VAL A 216 -0.11 -13.12 -32.30
C VAL A 216 0.99 -13.73 -33.15
N ARG A 217 1.86 -14.56 -32.58
CA ARG A 217 2.85 -15.35 -33.34
C ARG A 217 2.62 -16.83 -33.19
#